data_4a774f220894e3f4ac01d01a627833a9
#
_entry.id   4a774f220894e3f4ac01d01a627833a9
#
_cell.length_a   1.000
_cell.length_b   1.000
_cell.length_c   1.000
_cell.angle_alpha   90.00
_cell.angle_beta   90.00
_cell.angle_gamma   90.00
#
_symmetry.space_group_name_H-M   'P 1'
#
loop_
_entity.id
_entity.type
_entity.pdbx_description
1 polymer ?
#
loop_
_entity_poly.entity_id
_entity_poly.type
_entity_poly.pdbx_seq_one_letter_code
_entity_poly.pdbx_strand_id
1 'polypeptide(L)'
;MSGFAYKTETGARAITEVRRAATDGSITATWQDLRDWRSVPPGLDKEARVRVRILGVAGTEVFVGTAPGQRYIDARDVSQRVTVMCVRRKADAFRELPDAFVAVIDASRGSAEPLGAVERLTVLSGDKAAIGIRVAHAGGTDFVLSSTQDGGETVFADPQTSEKMA
;
A
#
# COMPACT_ATOMS: atom_id res chain seq x y z
N MET A 1 2.60 -17.35 18.05
CA MET A 1 2.27 -16.44 16.94
C MET A 1 1.25 -15.40 17.42
N SER A 2 1.69 -14.19 17.76
CA SER A 2 0.78 -13.08 18.06
C SER A 2 0.36 -12.45 16.74
N GLY A 3 -0.64 -13.04 16.09
CA GLY A 3 -1.23 -12.48 14.89
C GLY A 3 -2.02 -11.22 15.23
N PHE A 4 -2.11 -10.31 14.27
CA PHE A 4 -3.05 -9.21 14.31
C PHE A 4 -4.47 -9.81 14.37
N ALA A 5 -5.10 -9.72 15.54
CA ALA A 5 -6.47 -10.21 15.72
C ALA A 5 -7.38 -8.99 15.92
N TYR A 6 -8.11 -8.63 14.91
CA TYR A 6 -9.25 -7.74 15.06
C TYR A 6 -10.41 -8.56 15.65
N LYS A 7 -10.85 -8.22 16.86
CA LYS A 7 -12.03 -8.83 17.48
C LYS A 7 -13.23 -7.94 17.22
N THR A 8 -14.32 -8.51 16.78
CA THR A 8 -15.63 -7.84 16.82
C THR A 8 -16.12 -7.74 18.25
N GLU A 9 -17.15 -6.93 18.51
CA GLU A 9 -17.80 -6.83 19.84
C GLU A 9 -18.29 -8.18 20.37
N THR A 10 -18.58 -9.12 19.49
CA THR A 10 -18.96 -10.50 19.83
C THR A 10 -17.77 -11.42 20.07
N GLY A 11 -16.54 -10.92 20.00
CA GLY A 11 -15.31 -11.71 20.18
C GLY A 11 -14.92 -12.60 19.00
N ALA A 12 -15.68 -12.59 17.89
CA ALA A 12 -15.32 -13.32 16.71
C ALA A 12 -14.11 -12.67 15.99
N ARG A 13 -13.23 -13.51 15.42
CA ARG A 13 -12.12 -13.01 14.62
C ARG A 13 -12.64 -12.57 13.26
N ALA A 14 -12.62 -11.28 12.99
CA ALA A 14 -13.02 -10.74 11.68
C ALA A 14 -12.03 -11.10 10.57
N ILE A 15 -10.73 -11.11 10.88
CA ILE A 15 -9.67 -11.48 9.92
C ILE A 15 -9.14 -12.87 10.28
N THR A 16 -9.16 -13.77 9.32
CA THR A 16 -8.68 -15.16 9.44
C THR A 16 -7.58 -15.46 8.43
N GLU A 17 -6.96 -16.62 8.52
CA GLU A 17 -5.90 -17.08 7.60
C GLU A 17 -4.73 -16.09 7.48
N VAL A 18 -4.39 -15.44 8.56
CA VAL A 18 -3.40 -14.36 8.56
C VAL A 18 -2.00 -14.92 8.33
N ARG A 19 -1.35 -14.44 7.27
CA ARG A 19 0.07 -14.63 7.00
C ARG A 19 0.79 -13.32 7.32
N ARG A 20 2.03 -13.41 7.80
CA ARG A 20 2.85 -12.26 8.16
C ARG A 20 4.19 -12.35 7.44
N ALA A 21 4.64 -11.21 6.93
CA ALA A 21 6.00 -11.01 6.46
C ALA A 21 6.57 -9.72 7.08
N ALA A 22 7.87 -9.67 7.27
CA ALA A 22 8.60 -8.46 7.63
C ALA A 22 9.51 -8.08 6.45
N THR A 23 9.62 -6.80 6.17
CA THR A 23 10.45 -6.30 5.09
C THR A 23 10.88 -4.87 5.37
N ASP A 24 12.07 -4.54 4.89
CA ASP A 24 12.60 -3.18 4.77
C ASP A 24 12.50 -2.62 3.35
N GLY A 25 12.09 -3.47 2.41
CA GLY A 25 11.91 -3.12 1.01
C GLY A 25 10.46 -2.84 0.62
N SER A 26 10.25 -2.62 -0.67
CA SER A 26 8.92 -2.44 -1.25
C SER A 26 8.11 -3.72 -1.25
N ILE A 27 6.82 -3.57 -1.07
CA ILE A 27 5.84 -4.65 -1.08
C ILE A 27 4.90 -4.41 -2.25
N THR A 28 4.65 -5.45 -3.04
CA THR A 28 3.64 -5.40 -4.09
C THR A 28 2.56 -6.44 -3.81
N ALA A 29 1.32 -6.00 -3.77
CA ALA A 29 0.15 -6.86 -3.71
C ALA A 29 -0.70 -6.65 -4.96
N THR A 30 -1.17 -7.75 -5.55
CA THR A 30 -2.03 -7.70 -6.74
C THR A 30 -3.33 -8.44 -6.44
N TRP A 31 -4.45 -7.76 -6.68
CA TRP A 31 -5.77 -8.36 -6.70
C TRP A 31 -6.18 -8.60 -8.14
N GLN A 32 -6.70 -9.79 -8.40
CA GLN A 32 -7.19 -10.24 -9.70
C GLN A 32 -8.64 -10.68 -9.58
N ASP A 33 -9.26 -11.00 -10.72
CA ASP A 33 -10.64 -11.48 -10.77
C ASP A 33 -11.60 -10.54 -10.04
N LEU A 34 -11.50 -9.25 -10.36
CA LEU A 34 -12.33 -8.23 -9.74
C LEU A 34 -13.77 -8.38 -10.17
N ARG A 35 -14.68 -8.33 -9.21
CA ARG A 35 -16.10 -8.46 -9.51
C ARG A 35 -16.64 -7.18 -10.12
N ASP A 36 -17.17 -7.27 -11.34
CA ASP A 36 -17.93 -6.19 -11.95
C ASP A 36 -19.37 -6.18 -11.41
N TRP A 37 -19.64 -5.19 -10.57
CA TRP A 37 -20.96 -4.98 -9.98
C TRP A 37 -21.95 -4.29 -10.91
N ARG A 38 -21.52 -3.79 -12.05
CA ARG A 38 -22.37 -3.11 -13.04
C ARG A 38 -23.00 -4.10 -14.02
N SER A 39 -22.39 -5.26 -14.21
CA SER A 39 -22.95 -6.30 -15.05
C SER A 39 -24.17 -6.95 -14.39
N VAL A 40 -25.15 -7.34 -15.23
CA VAL A 40 -26.34 -8.08 -14.79
C VAL A 40 -26.41 -9.38 -15.62
N PRO A 41 -26.18 -10.52 -14.99
CA PRO A 41 -25.77 -10.72 -13.60
C PRO A 41 -24.33 -10.22 -13.32
N PRO A 42 -24.00 -9.87 -12.07
CA PRO A 42 -22.64 -9.47 -11.71
C PRO A 42 -21.64 -10.56 -12.09
N GLY A 43 -20.65 -10.22 -12.88
CA GLY A 43 -19.60 -11.12 -13.35
C GLY A 43 -18.25 -10.87 -12.70
N LEU A 44 -17.32 -11.79 -12.91
CA LEU A 44 -15.91 -11.57 -12.61
C LEU A 44 -15.23 -11.01 -13.87
N ASP A 45 -14.61 -9.85 -13.73
CA ASP A 45 -13.67 -9.35 -14.74
C ASP A 45 -12.30 -10.00 -14.47
N LYS A 46 -12.05 -11.09 -15.19
CA LYS A 46 -10.81 -11.88 -15.04
C LYS A 46 -9.58 -11.16 -15.55
N GLU A 47 -9.77 -10.12 -16.35
CA GLU A 47 -8.67 -9.33 -16.89
C GLU A 47 -8.34 -8.12 -16.00
N ALA A 48 -9.29 -7.67 -15.19
CA ALA A 48 -9.07 -6.54 -14.31
C ALA A 48 -8.14 -6.90 -13.16
N ARG A 49 -7.18 -6.02 -12.92
CA ARG A 49 -6.19 -6.13 -11.84
C ARG A 49 -6.06 -4.80 -11.13
N VAL A 50 -5.91 -4.87 -9.82
CA VAL A 50 -5.48 -3.73 -9.00
C VAL A 50 -4.20 -4.14 -8.30
N ARG A 51 -3.18 -3.32 -8.43
CA ARG A 51 -1.89 -3.52 -7.78
C ARG A 51 -1.61 -2.37 -6.82
N VAL A 52 -1.22 -2.72 -5.63
CA VAL A 52 -0.81 -1.78 -4.58
C VAL A 52 0.66 -2.03 -4.30
N ARG A 53 1.48 -1.00 -4.47
CA ARG A 53 2.89 -0.99 -4.12
C ARG A 53 3.09 -0.11 -2.92
N ILE A 54 3.61 -0.67 -1.84
CA ILE A 54 3.94 0.06 -0.62
C ILE A 54 5.44 0.14 -0.51
N LEU A 55 5.95 1.37 -0.43
CA LEU A 55 7.37 1.59 -0.20
C LEU A 55 7.67 1.37 1.28
N GLY A 56 8.22 0.20 1.57
CA GLY A 56 8.62 -0.20 2.91
C GLY A 56 9.84 0.58 3.39
N VAL A 57 9.99 0.63 4.69
CA VAL A 57 11.20 1.04 5.40
C VAL A 57 11.47 0.03 6.50
N ALA A 58 12.63 0.11 7.13
CA ALA A 58 13.00 -0.80 8.21
C ALA A 58 11.90 -0.89 9.28
N GLY A 59 11.59 -2.10 9.73
CA GLY A 59 10.52 -2.36 10.70
C GLY A 59 9.11 -2.43 10.13
N THR A 60 8.94 -2.38 8.80
CA THR A 60 7.63 -2.58 8.16
C THR A 60 7.22 -4.06 8.27
N GLU A 61 6.01 -4.30 8.74
CA GLU A 61 5.37 -5.62 8.78
C GLU A 61 4.11 -5.62 7.93
N VAL A 62 3.90 -6.70 7.20
CA VAL A 62 2.73 -6.92 6.35
C VAL A 62 1.97 -8.12 6.84
N PHE A 63 0.67 -7.99 6.90
CA PHE A 63 -0.26 -9.06 7.21
C PHE A 63 -1.24 -9.18 6.06
N VAL A 64 -1.39 -10.37 5.54
CA VAL A 64 -2.40 -10.70 4.54
C VAL A 64 -3.33 -11.73 5.14
N GLY A 65 -4.62 -11.51 5.00
CA GLY A 65 -5.63 -12.40 5.54
C GLY A 65 -6.92 -12.29 4.76
N THR A 66 -7.97 -12.98 5.22
CA THR A 66 -9.32 -12.88 4.67
C THR A 66 -10.26 -12.25 5.69
N ALA A 67 -11.13 -11.36 5.23
CA ALA A 67 -12.13 -10.67 6.04
C ALA A 67 -13.51 -10.72 5.37
N PRO A 68 -14.61 -10.50 6.12
CA PRO A 68 -15.93 -10.32 5.53
C PRO A 68 -15.92 -9.17 4.52
N GLY A 69 -16.58 -9.36 3.36
CA GLY A 69 -16.76 -8.30 2.38
C GLY A 69 -17.67 -7.19 2.90
N GLN A 70 -17.44 -5.96 2.47
CA GLN A 70 -18.16 -4.76 2.99
C GLN A 70 -19.67 -4.76 2.74
N ARG A 71 -20.19 -5.60 1.89
CA ARG A 71 -21.59 -5.57 1.49
C ARG A 71 -22.54 -6.25 2.46
N TYR A 72 -22.00 -7.03 3.42
CA TYR A 72 -22.79 -7.74 4.41
C TYR A 72 -22.39 -7.29 5.80
N ILE A 73 -23.33 -6.65 6.45
CA ILE A 73 -23.22 -6.18 7.84
C ILE A 73 -23.15 -7.36 8.81
N ASP A 74 -23.58 -8.55 8.38
CA ASP A 74 -23.50 -9.75 9.21
C ASP A 74 -22.12 -10.43 9.07
N ALA A 75 -21.28 -10.25 10.09
CA ALA A 75 -19.98 -10.90 10.19
C ALA A 75 -20.05 -12.45 10.21
N ARG A 76 -21.25 -13.03 10.29
CA ARG A 76 -21.49 -14.47 10.24
C ARG A 76 -21.59 -15.01 8.82
N ASP A 77 -21.86 -14.15 7.84
CA ASP A 77 -21.84 -14.56 6.44
C ASP A 77 -20.39 -14.66 5.95
N VAL A 78 -19.84 -15.86 6.11
CA VAL A 78 -18.49 -16.21 5.64
C VAL A 78 -18.43 -16.50 4.15
N SER A 79 -19.57 -16.47 3.45
CA SER A 79 -19.65 -16.84 2.02
C SER A 79 -18.99 -15.84 1.09
N GLN A 80 -18.81 -14.59 1.55
CA GLN A 80 -18.21 -13.52 0.77
C GLN A 80 -17.04 -12.89 1.52
N ARG A 81 -15.93 -13.58 1.50
CA ARG A 81 -14.69 -13.07 2.08
C ARG A 81 -13.82 -12.40 1.01
N VAL A 82 -13.13 -11.37 1.41
CA VAL A 82 -12.18 -10.63 0.59
C VAL A 82 -10.78 -10.73 1.17
N THR A 83 -9.78 -10.72 0.32
CA THR A 83 -8.40 -10.61 0.77
C THR A 83 -8.14 -9.20 1.25
N VAL A 84 -7.60 -9.08 2.46
CA VAL A 84 -7.20 -7.82 3.06
C VAL A 84 -5.70 -7.82 3.30
N MET A 85 -5.09 -6.67 3.14
CA MET A 85 -3.70 -6.42 3.48
C MET A 85 -3.62 -5.31 4.53
N CYS A 86 -2.91 -5.57 5.60
CA CYS A 86 -2.61 -4.57 6.63
C CYS A 86 -1.11 -4.38 6.68
N VAL A 87 -0.69 -3.13 6.73
CA VAL A 87 0.72 -2.75 6.87
C VAL A 87 0.88 -1.98 8.16
N ARG A 88 1.87 -2.34 8.95
CA ARG A 88 2.21 -1.60 10.17
C ARG A 88 3.70 -1.41 10.31
N ARG A 89 4.07 -0.39 11.06
CA ARG A 89 5.41 -0.21 11.62
C ARG A 89 5.31 -0.24 13.14
N LYS A 90 6.35 -0.78 13.76
CA LYS A 90 6.51 -0.65 15.21
C LYS A 90 7.33 0.60 15.49
N ALA A 91 6.76 1.48 16.30
CA ALA A 91 7.59 2.48 16.97
C ALA A 91 8.37 1.78 18.08
N ASP A 92 9.62 2.13 18.25
CA ASP A 92 10.29 1.90 19.52
C ASP A 92 9.55 2.71 20.60
N ALA A 93 9.35 2.12 21.78
CA ALA A 93 8.58 2.74 22.84
C ALA A 93 8.98 4.21 23.02
N PHE A 94 7.99 5.11 23.00
CA PHE A 94 8.14 6.55 23.20
C PHE A 94 8.74 7.40 22.04
N ARG A 95 8.90 6.87 20.83
CA ARG A 95 9.23 7.68 19.66
C ARG A 95 7.99 7.85 18.78
N GLU A 96 7.67 9.09 18.45
CA GLU A 96 6.76 9.36 17.35
C GLU A 96 7.34 8.74 16.08
N LEU A 97 6.49 8.08 15.29
CA LEU A 97 6.90 7.59 13.98
C LEU A 97 6.91 8.80 13.04
N PRO A 98 8.07 9.34 12.68
CA PRO A 98 8.14 10.54 11.84
C PRO A 98 7.79 10.25 10.37
N ASP A 99 7.22 9.09 10.10
CA ASP A 99 7.19 8.50 8.78
C ASP A 99 5.76 8.22 8.32
N ALA A 100 5.44 8.63 7.12
CA ALA A 100 4.18 8.31 6.48
C ALA A 100 4.26 6.99 5.69
N PHE A 101 3.14 6.31 5.55
CA PHE A 101 3.00 5.21 4.61
C PHE A 101 2.86 5.77 3.20
N VAL A 102 3.69 5.26 2.29
CA VAL A 102 3.61 5.61 0.87
C VAL A 102 3.08 4.40 0.12
N ALA A 103 1.95 4.57 -0.54
CA ALA A 103 1.34 3.55 -1.38
C ALA A 103 1.04 4.12 -2.76
N VAL A 104 1.42 3.38 -3.80
CA VAL A 104 1.05 3.67 -5.18
C VAL A 104 0.10 2.58 -5.66
N ILE A 105 -1.06 2.99 -6.16
CA ILE A 105 -2.11 2.08 -6.61
C ILE A 105 -2.25 2.24 -8.12
N ASP A 106 -2.13 1.14 -8.83
CA ASP A 106 -2.40 1.09 -10.27
C ASP A 106 -3.49 0.06 -10.60
N ALA A 107 -4.24 0.35 -11.65
CA ALA A 107 -5.24 -0.54 -12.21
C ALA A 107 -4.93 -0.84 -13.67
N SER A 108 -5.08 -2.09 -14.07
CA SER A 108 -4.79 -2.53 -15.43
C SER A 108 -5.75 -3.63 -15.88
N ARG A 109 -5.73 -3.93 -17.18
CA ARG A 109 -6.38 -5.09 -17.78
C ARG A 109 -5.36 -5.96 -18.50
N GLY A 110 -5.58 -7.26 -18.46
CA GLY A 110 -4.70 -8.24 -19.07
C GLY A 110 -3.33 -8.29 -18.39
N SER A 111 -2.28 -8.46 -19.17
CA SER A 111 -0.89 -8.55 -18.71
C SER A 111 -0.17 -7.20 -18.63
N ALA A 112 -0.85 -6.10 -18.96
CA ALA A 112 -0.22 -4.79 -18.96
C ALA A 112 0.26 -4.40 -17.56
N GLU A 113 1.48 -3.90 -17.49
CA GLU A 113 2.06 -3.30 -16.29
C GLU A 113 2.23 -1.80 -16.52
N PRO A 114 1.20 -0.98 -16.16
CA PRO A 114 1.21 0.45 -16.47
C PRO A 114 2.33 1.20 -15.77
N LEU A 115 2.72 0.74 -14.58
CA LEU A 115 3.81 1.34 -13.81
C LEU A 115 5.02 0.41 -13.76
N GLY A 116 6.19 0.96 -14.05
CA GLY A 116 7.50 0.36 -13.86
C GLY A 116 8.00 0.46 -12.41
N ALA A 117 9.24 0.93 -12.23
CA ALA A 117 9.82 1.13 -10.90
C ALA A 117 9.10 2.25 -10.13
N VAL A 118 8.93 2.03 -8.83
CA VAL A 118 8.48 3.05 -7.87
C VAL A 118 9.50 3.10 -6.75
N GLU A 119 10.12 4.25 -6.57
CA GLU A 119 11.27 4.41 -5.68
C GLU A 119 11.13 5.66 -4.81
N ARG A 120 11.66 5.61 -3.59
CA ARG A 120 11.77 6.81 -2.75
C ARG A 120 12.95 7.67 -3.21
N LEU A 121 12.72 8.98 -3.20
CA LEU A 121 13.78 9.98 -3.30
C LEU A 121 14.45 10.17 -1.94
N THR A 122 15.70 10.56 -1.97
CA THR A 122 16.45 10.93 -0.76
C THR A 122 16.26 12.40 -0.44
N VAL A 123 15.84 12.73 0.79
CA VAL A 123 15.79 14.12 1.27
C VAL A 123 17.21 14.55 1.61
N LEU A 124 17.72 15.56 0.91
CA LEU A 124 19.04 16.14 1.12
C LEU A 124 19.03 17.25 2.16
N SER A 125 18.07 18.17 2.05
CA SER A 125 17.90 19.30 2.97
C SER A 125 16.44 19.70 3.09
N GLY A 126 16.11 20.53 4.09
CA GLY A 126 14.76 21.01 4.36
C GLY A 126 13.97 20.08 5.29
N ASP A 127 12.70 19.87 4.99
CA ASP A 127 11.80 19.07 5.82
C ASP A 127 12.21 17.61 5.85
N LYS A 128 12.67 17.14 7.01
CA LYS A 128 13.07 15.73 7.22
C LYS A 128 11.91 14.74 7.12
N ALA A 129 10.67 15.23 7.31
CA ALA A 129 9.45 14.42 7.18
C ALA A 129 8.89 14.44 5.75
N ALA A 130 9.46 15.22 4.85
CA ALA A 130 9.06 15.28 3.47
C ALA A 130 9.23 13.91 2.77
N ILE A 131 8.34 13.66 1.84
CA ILE A 131 8.32 12.43 1.05
C ILE A 131 8.43 12.78 -0.42
N GLY A 132 9.40 12.20 -1.08
CA GLY A 132 9.51 12.20 -2.54
C GLY A 132 9.47 10.79 -3.09
N ILE A 133 8.76 10.60 -4.18
CA ILE A 133 8.75 9.34 -4.93
C ILE A 133 8.97 9.60 -6.41
N ARG A 134 9.67 8.67 -7.04
CA ARG A 134 9.83 8.54 -8.47
C ARG A 134 8.96 7.39 -8.95
N VAL A 135 8.17 7.62 -9.98
CA VAL A 135 7.29 6.62 -10.59
C VAL A 135 7.59 6.53 -12.08
N ALA A 136 8.16 5.39 -12.50
CA ALA A 136 8.40 5.14 -13.91
C ALA A 136 7.13 4.53 -14.55
N HIS A 137 6.81 4.96 -15.79
CA HIS A 137 5.70 4.43 -16.57
C HIS A 137 6.02 4.50 -18.07
N ALA A 138 5.16 3.94 -18.90
CA ALA A 138 5.41 3.87 -20.36
C ALA A 138 5.58 5.25 -21.04
N GLY A 139 4.97 6.31 -20.49
CA GLY A 139 5.08 7.68 -20.99
C GLY A 139 6.24 8.49 -20.45
N GLY A 140 7.01 7.94 -19.49
CA GLY A 140 8.13 8.66 -18.86
C GLY A 140 8.30 8.39 -17.38
N THR A 141 8.63 9.42 -16.65
CA THR A 141 8.84 9.36 -15.18
C THR A 141 8.15 10.55 -14.52
N ASP A 142 7.34 10.25 -13.52
CA ASP A 142 6.73 11.26 -12.66
C ASP A 142 7.48 11.35 -11.33
N PHE A 143 7.53 12.57 -10.78
CA PHE A 143 8.01 12.85 -9.44
C PHE A 143 6.86 13.41 -8.62
N VAL A 144 6.60 12.78 -7.47
CA VAL A 144 5.57 13.24 -6.53
C VAL A 144 6.27 13.63 -5.22
N LEU A 145 6.16 14.89 -4.87
CA LEU A 145 6.80 15.48 -3.70
C LEU A 145 5.74 15.96 -2.72
N SER A 146 5.94 15.72 -1.44
CA SER A 146 5.06 16.14 -0.35
C SER A 146 5.90 16.60 0.84
N SER A 147 5.59 17.78 1.38
CA SER A 147 6.16 18.31 2.61
C SER A 147 5.06 18.60 3.61
N THR A 148 5.35 18.48 4.89
CA THR A 148 4.46 18.81 6.00
C THR A 148 4.70 20.22 6.55
N GLN A 149 5.75 20.89 6.09
CA GLN A 149 6.10 22.25 6.53
C GLN A 149 5.55 23.28 5.55
N ASP A 150 4.87 24.28 6.10
CA ASP A 150 4.45 25.47 5.36
C ASP A 150 5.64 26.42 5.21
N GLY A 151 6.10 26.58 3.98
CA GLY A 151 7.19 27.49 3.64
C GLY A 151 8.58 26.92 3.97
N GLY A 152 9.41 26.90 2.99
CA GLY A 152 10.75 26.35 3.05
C GLY A 152 11.04 25.45 1.87
N GLU A 153 12.27 25.51 1.41
CA GLU A 153 12.73 24.67 0.31
C GLU A 153 13.16 23.31 0.85
N THR A 154 12.64 22.24 0.24
CA THR A 154 13.08 20.87 0.50
C THR A 154 13.70 20.29 -0.74
N VAL A 155 14.97 19.89 -0.64
CA VAL A 155 15.73 19.35 -1.77
C VAL A 155 15.77 17.83 -1.70
N PHE A 156 15.40 17.21 -2.80
CA PHE A 156 15.43 15.75 -3.01
C PHE A 156 16.53 15.38 -3.99
N ALA A 157 17.00 14.15 -3.90
CA ALA A 157 17.86 13.52 -4.92
C ALA A 157 17.19 12.26 -5.46
N ASP A 158 17.23 12.13 -6.77
CA ASP A 158 16.88 10.88 -7.45
C ASP A 158 17.99 9.85 -7.21
N PRO A 159 17.70 8.68 -6.63
CA PRO A 159 18.72 7.67 -6.36
C PRO A 159 19.34 7.06 -7.63
N GLN A 160 18.69 7.21 -8.79
CA GLN A 160 19.20 6.67 -10.05
C GLN A 160 20.06 7.66 -10.82
N THR A 161 19.68 8.93 -10.86
CA THR A 161 20.37 9.94 -11.67
C THR A 161 21.24 10.88 -10.85
N SER A 162 21.08 10.86 -9.53
CA SER A 162 21.67 11.87 -8.61
C SER A 162 21.23 13.31 -8.91
N GLU A 163 20.19 13.47 -9.73
CA GLU A 163 19.60 14.77 -10.02
C GLU A 163 18.94 15.35 -8.77
N LYS A 164 19.08 16.65 -8.56
CA LYS A 164 18.49 17.36 -7.43
C LYS A 164 17.23 18.08 -7.88
N MET A 165 16.18 17.96 -7.05
CA MET A 165 14.87 18.60 -7.25
C MET A 165 14.49 19.36 -5.99
N ALA A 166 13.88 20.52 -6.15
CA ALA A 166 13.40 21.36 -5.05
C ALA A 166 11.91 21.73 -5.27
#